data_df993490dd2c13bfe40f5de5bbd20b4b
#
_entry.id   df993490dd2c13bfe40f5de5bbd20b4b
#
_cell.length_a   1.000
_cell.length_b   1.000
_cell.length_c   1.000
_cell.angle_alpha   90.00
_cell.angle_beta   90.00
_cell.angle_gamma   90.00
#
_symmetry.space_group_name_H-M   'P 1'
#
loop_
_entity.id
_entity.type
_entity.pdbx_description
1 polymer ?
#
loop_
_entity_poly.entity_id
_entity_poly.type
_entity_poly.pdbx_seq_one_letter_code
_entity_poly.pdbx_strand_id
1 'polypeptide(L)'
;MDTSLRYAGDSRALRIHAKEKIPLNSNTSLELRGELDTRIGEPSLLSASVRKFYPDLFSSVGFGVKYDKYKKLHYLARGKMSLPVANDGLLKFTIKGQSHLENNFKQHKGAAEFSLGVLNFLREQDSSGALDFERVQDVRVKVGYEVFEKTPYIQIRENNWTLNADLKGRWNVRFDL
;
A
#
# COMPACT_ATOMS: atom_id res chain seq x y z
N MET A 1 5.37 -8.40 -12.03
CA MET A 1 3.93 -8.35 -11.65
C MET A 1 3.81 -8.73 -10.18
N ASP A 2 3.13 -7.91 -9.37
CA ASP A 2 2.90 -8.18 -7.94
C ASP A 2 1.46 -8.67 -7.78
N THR A 3 1.27 -9.86 -7.23
CA THR A 3 -0.06 -10.42 -6.96
C THR A 3 -0.29 -10.56 -5.47
N SER A 4 -1.51 -10.30 -4.99
CA SER A 4 -1.84 -10.46 -3.57
C SER A 4 -3.29 -10.89 -3.37
N LEU A 5 -3.51 -11.66 -2.33
CA LEU A 5 -4.83 -11.98 -1.81
C LEU A 5 -5.19 -10.96 -0.73
N ARG A 6 -6.43 -10.51 -0.71
CA ARG A 6 -6.94 -9.55 0.28
C ARG A 6 -8.27 -10.02 0.83
N TYR A 7 -8.36 -10.06 2.14
CA TYR A 7 -9.62 -10.29 2.85
C TYR A 7 -9.96 -9.09 3.70
N ALA A 8 -11.18 -8.58 3.59
CA ALA A 8 -11.67 -7.48 4.39
C ALA A 8 -12.83 -7.94 5.27
N GLY A 9 -12.75 -7.60 6.55
CA GLY A 9 -13.74 -8.05 7.55
C GLY A 9 -15.13 -7.45 7.34
N ASP A 10 -15.20 -6.24 6.82
CA ASP A 10 -16.45 -5.53 6.52
C ASP A 10 -17.24 -6.15 5.36
N SER A 11 -16.56 -6.47 4.27
CA SER A 11 -17.19 -7.06 3.08
C SER A 11 -17.26 -8.59 3.10
N ARG A 12 -16.50 -9.24 4.00
CA ARG A 12 -16.34 -10.71 4.09
C ARG A 12 -16.05 -11.34 2.73
N ALA A 13 -15.27 -10.62 1.91
CA ALA A 13 -14.94 -11.03 0.56
C ALA A 13 -13.43 -11.21 0.42
N LEU A 14 -13.03 -12.32 -0.20
CA LEU A 14 -11.67 -12.52 -0.65
C LEU A 14 -11.53 -11.89 -2.04
N ARG A 15 -10.45 -11.14 -2.24
CA ARG A 15 -10.15 -10.46 -3.50
C ARG A 15 -8.75 -10.78 -3.95
N ILE A 16 -8.59 -11.04 -5.24
CA ILE A 16 -7.30 -11.18 -5.89
C ILE A 16 -6.93 -9.81 -6.45
N HIS A 17 -5.77 -9.32 -6.07
CA HIS A 17 -5.26 -8.05 -6.55
C HIS A 17 -3.97 -8.28 -7.32
N ALA A 18 -3.91 -7.76 -8.54
CA ALA A 18 -2.73 -7.76 -9.38
C ALA A 18 -2.27 -6.33 -9.64
N LYS A 19 -0.96 -6.14 -9.66
CA LYS A 19 -0.33 -4.85 -9.94
C LYS A 19 0.89 -5.04 -10.81
N GLU A 20 0.96 -4.28 -11.89
CA GLU A 20 2.11 -4.22 -12.78
C GLU A 20 2.69 -2.81 -12.78
N LYS A 21 4.01 -2.71 -12.76
CA LYS A 21 4.75 -1.47 -12.96
C LYS A 21 5.64 -1.59 -14.17
N ILE A 22 5.39 -0.76 -15.16
CA ILE A 22 6.16 -0.69 -16.41
C ILE A 22 6.96 0.61 -16.37
N PRO A 23 8.31 0.55 -16.28
CA PRO A 23 9.13 1.75 -16.35
C PRO A 23 9.01 2.37 -17.76
N LEU A 24 8.68 3.65 -17.83
CA LEU A 24 8.67 4.42 -19.09
C LEU A 24 9.99 5.15 -19.29
N ASN A 25 10.56 5.66 -18.16
CA ASN A 25 11.89 6.22 -18.10
C ASN A 25 12.42 6.13 -16.65
N SER A 26 13.61 6.69 -16.37
CA SER A 26 14.27 6.62 -15.06
C SER A 26 13.37 7.04 -13.88
N ASN A 27 12.50 8.01 -14.08
CA ASN A 27 11.67 8.59 -13.01
C ASN A 27 10.17 8.47 -13.24
N THR A 28 9.74 7.83 -14.33
CA THR A 28 8.32 7.72 -14.68
C THR A 28 7.96 6.26 -14.92
N SER A 29 6.83 5.84 -14.37
CA SER A 29 6.31 4.49 -14.55
C SER A 29 4.81 4.50 -14.84
N LEU A 30 4.38 3.58 -15.69
CA LEU A 30 2.98 3.23 -15.85
C LEU A 30 2.64 2.16 -14.81
N GLU A 31 1.60 2.38 -14.04
CA GLU A 31 1.11 1.46 -13.02
C GLU A 31 -0.28 0.98 -13.42
N LEU A 32 -0.39 -0.32 -13.68
CA LEU A 32 -1.65 -1.00 -13.96
C LEU A 32 -2.07 -1.77 -12.70
N ARG A 33 -3.35 -1.73 -12.37
CA ARG A 33 -3.92 -2.50 -11.25
C ARG A 33 -5.24 -3.11 -11.65
N GLY A 34 -5.42 -4.37 -11.26
CA GLY A 34 -6.67 -5.11 -11.36
C GLY A 34 -7.05 -5.69 -9.99
N GLU A 35 -8.32 -5.78 -9.72
CA GLU A 35 -8.87 -6.47 -8.57
C GLU A 35 -10.06 -7.32 -9.00
N LEU A 36 -10.07 -8.59 -8.62
CA LEU A 36 -11.14 -9.55 -8.86
C LEU A 36 -11.80 -9.91 -7.52
N ASP A 37 -13.10 -9.76 -7.43
CA ASP A 37 -13.88 -10.25 -6.28
C ASP A 37 -14.22 -11.72 -6.53
N THR A 38 -13.63 -12.63 -5.72
CA THR A 38 -13.80 -14.09 -5.90
C THR A 38 -15.21 -14.57 -5.60
N ARG A 39 -16.02 -13.78 -4.87
CA ARG A 39 -17.39 -14.15 -4.52
C ARG A 39 -18.33 -14.02 -5.70
N ILE A 40 -18.10 -13.03 -6.57
CA ILE A 40 -18.92 -12.79 -7.77
C ILE A 40 -18.22 -13.20 -9.06
N GLY A 41 -16.91 -13.47 -9.02
CA GLY A 41 -16.12 -13.83 -10.19
C GLY A 41 -15.91 -12.69 -11.18
N GLU A 42 -16.19 -11.45 -10.81
CA GLU A 42 -16.09 -10.28 -11.69
C GLU A 42 -14.99 -9.33 -11.25
N PRO A 43 -14.37 -8.61 -12.19
CA PRO A 43 -13.43 -7.53 -11.86
C PRO A 43 -14.12 -6.43 -11.05
N SER A 44 -13.65 -6.18 -9.85
CA SER A 44 -14.16 -5.14 -8.97
C SER A 44 -13.51 -3.79 -9.21
N LEU A 45 -12.28 -3.80 -9.80
CA LEU A 45 -11.52 -2.60 -10.07
C LEU A 45 -10.50 -2.84 -11.17
N LEU A 46 -10.42 -1.90 -12.11
CA LEU A 46 -9.33 -1.78 -13.05
C LEU A 46 -8.81 -0.34 -12.99
N SER A 47 -7.51 -0.13 -12.98
CA SER A 47 -6.94 1.22 -13.04
C SER A 47 -5.62 1.26 -13.77
N ALA A 48 -5.41 2.34 -14.50
CA ALA A 48 -4.16 2.67 -15.15
C ALA A 48 -3.72 4.07 -14.72
N SER A 49 -2.48 4.24 -14.29
CA SER A 49 -1.96 5.54 -13.87
C SER A 49 -0.48 5.70 -14.21
N VAL A 50 -0.12 6.89 -14.68
CA VAL A 50 1.27 7.30 -14.87
C VAL A 50 1.73 7.95 -13.57
N ARG A 51 2.87 7.53 -13.06
CA ARG A 51 3.50 8.08 -11.85
C ARG A 51 4.87 8.60 -12.19
N LYS A 52 5.12 9.86 -11.80
CA LYS A 52 6.43 10.50 -11.86
C LYS A 52 7.02 10.61 -10.45
N PHE A 53 8.26 10.19 -10.29
CA PHE A 53 9.01 10.28 -9.06
C PHE A 53 9.99 11.46 -9.14
N TYR A 54 10.12 12.20 -8.04
CA TYR A 54 11.02 13.31 -7.84
C TYR A 54 12.01 12.95 -6.72
N PRO A 55 13.21 12.46 -7.05
CA PRO A 55 14.17 11.97 -6.04
C PRO A 55 14.54 13.03 -5.02
N ASP A 56 14.83 14.25 -5.46
CA ASP A 56 15.30 15.36 -4.62
C ASP A 56 14.26 15.77 -3.55
N LEU A 57 12.98 15.54 -3.83
CA LEU A 57 11.87 15.86 -2.93
C LEU A 57 11.32 14.64 -2.22
N PHE A 58 11.89 13.45 -2.40
CA PHE A 58 11.36 12.18 -1.91
C PHE A 58 9.85 12.02 -2.17
N SER A 59 9.39 12.57 -3.30
CA SER A 59 7.99 12.69 -3.62
C SER A 59 7.63 12.00 -4.93
N SER A 60 6.36 11.70 -5.11
CA SER A 60 5.82 11.20 -6.37
C SER A 60 4.43 11.73 -6.60
N VAL A 61 4.14 12.03 -7.86
CA VAL A 61 2.82 12.45 -8.32
C VAL A 61 2.36 11.49 -9.41
N GLY A 62 1.09 11.14 -9.40
CA GLY A 62 0.52 10.24 -10.38
C GLY A 62 -0.88 10.67 -10.79
N PHE A 63 -1.15 10.51 -12.09
CA PHE A 63 -2.47 10.74 -12.69
C PHE A 63 -2.90 9.49 -13.44
N GLY A 64 -4.20 9.22 -13.45
CA GLY A 64 -4.71 8.03 -14.12
C GLY A 64 -6.20 7.96 -14.15
N VAL A 65 -6.67 6.79 -14.55
CA VAL A 65 -8.08 6.45 -14.63
C VAL A 65 -8.35 5.18 -13.84
N LYS A 66 -9.52 5.11 -13.28
CA LYS A 66 -10.02 3.97 -12.52
C LYS A 66 -11.41 3.60 -13.04
N TYR A 67 -11.61 2.35 -13.34
CA TYR A 67 -12.89 1.76 -13.69
C TYR A 67 -13.38 0.90 -12.54
N ASP A 68 -14.57 1.20 -12.03
CA ASP A 68 -15.15 0.52 -10.86
C ASP A 68 -16.17 -0.55 -11.29
N LYS A 69 -16.52 -1.44 -10.37
CA LYS A 69 -17.56 -2.48 -10.52
C LYS A 69 -18.92 -1.93 -10.98
N TYR A 70 -19.19 -0.66 -10.73
CA TYR A 70 -20.41 0.03 -11.20
C TYR A 70 -20.32 0.52 -12.66
N LYS A 71 -19.27 0.11 -13.40
CA LYS A 71 -19.01 0.52 -14.78
C LYS A 71 -18.83 2.03 -14.97
N LYS A 72 -18.36 2.71 -13.90
CA LYS A 72 -18.07 4.14 -13.91
C LYS A 72 -16.58 4.39 -14.05
N LEU A 73 -16.24 5.35 -14.90
CA LEU A 73 -14.88 5.83 -15.08
C LEU A 73 -14.63 7.02 -14.14
N HIS A 74 -13.58 6.92 -13.34
CA HIS A 74 -13.13 7.98 -12.44
C HIS A 74 -11.72 8.42 -12.83
N TYR A 75 -11.48 9.71 -12.80
CA TYR A 75 -10.12 10.24 -12.88
C TYR A 75 -9.47 10.16 -11.52
N LEU A 76 -8.20 9.85 -11.50
CA LEU A 76 -7.42 9.61 -10.31
C LEU A 76 -6.20 10.52 -10.30
N ALA A 77 -6.04 11.32 -9.25
CA ALA A 77 -4.81 12.03 -8.94
C ALA A 77 -4.25 11.53 -7.62
N ARG A 78 -2.94 11.29 -7.55
CA ARG A 78 -2.25 10.80 -6.34
C ARG A 78 -0.98 11.59 -6.10
N GLY A 79 -0.72 11.90 -4.84
CA GLY A 79 0.53 12.46 -4.37
C GLY A 79 1.05 11.65 -3.20
N LYS A 80 2.36 11.49 -3.13
CA LYS A 80 3.04 10.87 -1.98
C LYS A 80 4.38 11.55 -1.76
N MET A 81 4.66 11.91 -0.52
CA MET A 81 5.96 12.40 -0.05
C MET A 81 6.39 11.55 1.13
N SER A 82 7.65 11.12 1.18
CA SER A 82 8.18 10.28 2.25
C SER A 82 9.51 10.83 2.72
N LEU A 83 9.56 11.36 3.93
CA LEU A 83 10.75 11.94 4.53
C LEU A 83 11.37 10.94 5.51
N PRO A 84 12.66 10.62 5.41
CA PRO A 84 13.36 9.92 6.47
C PRO A 84 13.43 10.82 7.71
N VAL A 85 13.07 10.30 8.88
CA VAL A 85 13.13 11.04 10.14
C VAL A 85 14.40 10.70 10.90
N ALA A 86 14.91 9.49 10.72
CA ALA A 86 16.15 9.02 11.32
C ALA A 86 17.19 8.70 10.25
N ASN A 87 18.47 8.92 10.55
CA ASN A 87 19.58 8.72 9.62
C ASN A 87 19.78 7.24 9.24
N ASP A 88 19.34 6.33 10.08
CA ASP A 88 19.35 4.88 9.83
C ASP A 88 18.26 4.40 8.86
N GLY A 89 17.34 5.31 8.46
CA GLY A 89 16.23 5.00 7.56
C GLY A 89 15.13 4.14 8.16
N LEU A 90 15.21 3.80 9.44
CA LEU A 90 14.22 2.97 10.13
C LEU A 90 12.91 3.69 10.34
N LEU A 91 12.97 4.99 10.64
CA LEU A 91 11.79 5.83 10.86
C LEU A 91 11.54 6.74 9.66
N LYS A 92 10.34 6.66 9.08
CA LYS A 92 9.90 7.48 7.94
C LYS A 92 8.58 8.15 8.24
N PHE A 93 8.50 9.42 7.90
CA PHE A 93 7.23 10.16 7.87
C PHE A 93 6.74 10.24 6.43
N THR A 94 5.48 9.88 6.20
CA THR A 94 4.89 9.86 4.86
C THR A 94 3.57 10.62 4.86
N ILE A 95 3.44 11.55 3.92
CA ILE A 95 2.17 12.18 3.58
C ILE A 95 1.72 11.62 2.24
N LYS A 96 0.49 11.19 2.16
CA LYS A 96 -0.12 10.72 0.90
C LYS A 96 -1.49 11.33 0.72
N GLY A 97 -1.82 11.68 -0.51
CA GLY A 97 -3.13 12.18 -0.89
C GLY A 97 -3.60 11.48 -2.15
N GLN A 98 -4.89 11.30 -2.25
CA GLN A 98 -5.54 10.77 -3.43
C GLN A 98 -6.88 11.48 -3.63
N SER A 99 -7.13 11.89 -4.86
CA SER A 99 -8.40 12.50 -5.26
C SER A 99 -9.01 11.67 -6.38
N HIS A 100 -10.29 11.35 -6.24
CA HIS A 100 -11.12 10.77 -7.28
C HIS A 100 -12.08 11.84 -7.76
N LEU A 101 -12.07 12.11 -9.06
CA LEU A 101 -12.96 13.04 -9.73
C LEU A 101 -13.98 12.26 -10.53
N GLU A 102 -15.22 12.34 -10.16
CA GLU A 102 -16.39 11.89 -10.92
C GLU A 102 -17.20 13.12 -11.31
N ASN A 103 -17.98 13.06 -12.40
CA ASN A 103 -18.74 14.22 -12.91
C ASN A 103 -19.62 14.93 -11.87
N ASN A 104 -20.03 14.25 -10.80
CA ASN A 104 -20.88 14.82 -9.75
C ASN A 104 -20.35 14.63 -8.31
N PHE A 105 -19.28 13.88 -8.09
CA PHE A 105 -18.75 13.63 -6.75
C PHE A 105 -17.22 13.72 -6.71
N LYS A 106 -16.71 14.52 -5.78
CA LYS A 106 -15.28 14.59 -5.47
C LYS A 106 -15.02 13.78 -4.20
N GLN A 107 -14.34 12.64 -4.31
CA GLN A 107 -13.86 11.90 -3.15
C GLN A 107 -12.37 12.19 -2.95
N HIS A 108 -12.03 12.71 -1.79
CA HIS A 108 -10.66 12.95 -1.38
C HIS A 108 -10.27 11.96 -0.27
N LYS A 109 -9.06 11.43 -0.35
CA LYS A 109 -8.44 10.64 0.71
C LYS A 109 -7.06 11.20 0.95
N GLY A 110 -6.69 11.37 2.21
CA GLY A 110 -5.36 11.84 2.57
C GLY A 110 -4.95 11.25 3.90
N ALA A 111 -3.71 10.80 4.00
CA ALA A 111 -3.19 10.25 5.24
C ALA A 111 -1.79 10.76 5.53
N ALA A 112 -1.54 11.02 6.81
CA ALA A 112 -0.21 11.18 7.38
C ALA A 112 0.16 9.88 8.11
N GLU A 113 1.35 9.35 7.84
CA GLU A 113 1.81 8.07 8.37
C GLU A 113 3.20 8.18 8.95
N PHE A 114 3.42 7.60 10.13
CA PHE A 114 4.74 7.24 10.62
C PHE A 114 4.95 5.75 10.37
N SER A 115 6.06 5.39 9.76
CA SER A 115 6.44 4.00 9.55
C SER A 115 7.76 3.71 10.24
N LEU A 116 7.76 2.71 11.10
CA LEU A 116 8.92 2.14 11.75
C LEU A 116 9.22 0.81 11.09
N GLY A 117 10.42 0.67 10.51
CA GLY A 117 10.95 -0.62 10.07
C GLY A 117 11.74 -1.21 11.24
N VAL A 118 11.33 -2.33 11.76
CA VAL A 118 12.14 -3.10 12.70
C VAL A 118 12.96 -4.05 11.85
N LEU A 119 14.22 -3.69 11.65
CA LEU A 119 15.19 -4.55 10.97
C LEU A 119 15.74 -5.55 11.96
N ASN A 120 15.71 -6.82 11.58
CA ASN A 120 16.51 -7.91 12.08
C ASN A 120 16.72 -7.96 13.60
N PHE A 121 15.96 -8.78 14.26
CA PHE A 121 16.50 -9.42 15.46
C PHE A 121 17.62 -10.37 14.98
N LEU A 122 18.85 -9.88 15.00
CA LEU A 122 20.05 -10.73 14.98
C LEU A 122 19.97 -11.59 16.25
N ARG A 123 19.58 -12.82 16.09
CA ARG A 123 19.77 -13.80 17.14
C ARG A 123 21.26 -14.10 17.17
N GLU A 124 21.88 -13.80 18.30
CA GLU A 124 23.27 -14.12 18.57
C GLU A 124 23.53 -15.60 18.26
N GLN A 125 24.60 -15.85 17.53
CA GLN A 125 25.09 -17.12 17.13
C GLN A 125 25.51 -17.94 18.35
N ASP A 126 24.70 -18.89 18.74
CA ASP A 126 25.16 -19.93 19.67
C ASP A 126 26.21 -20.82 18.96
N SER A 127 27.35 -20.97 19.60
CA SER A 127 28.61 -21.60 19.12
C SER A 127 28.55 -23.12 18.94
N SER A 128 27.46 -23.65 18.42
CA SER A 128 27.33 -25.03 18.03
C SER A 128 26.97 -25.15 16.55
N GLY A 129 27.98 -25.39 15.71
CA GLY A 129 28.03 -25.46 14.25
C GLY A 129 26.92 -26.16 13.48
N ALA A 130 25.67 -25.96 13.78
CA ALA A 130 24.54 -26.34 12.97
C ALA A 130 24.16 -25.18 12.02
N LEU A 131 24.04 -25.47 10.73
CA LEU A 131 23.53 -24.54 9.71
C LEU A 131 22.07 -24.21 10.03
N ASP A 132 21.86 -23.18 10.84
CA ASP A 132 20.55 -22.62 11.09
C ASP A 132 20.24 -21.62 9.98
N PHE A 133 19.21 -21.92 9.19
CA PHE A 133 18.69 -21.00 8.16
C PHE A 133 18.08 -19.79 8.88
N GLU A 134 18.83 -18.71 9.02
CA GLU A 134 18.36 -17.44 9.55
C GLU A 134 17.19 -16.93 8.69
N ARG A 135 15.97 -17.09 9.15
CA ARG A 135 14.82 -16.39 8.61
C ARG A 135 14.93 -14.92 9.02
N VAL A 136 15.39 -14.09 8.11
CA VAL A 136 15.34 -12.64 8.26
C VAL A 136 13.85 -12.22 8.30
N GLN A 137 13.33 -11.94 9.48
CA GLN A 137 11.98 -11.41 9.65
C GLN A 137 11.97 -9.91 9.37
N ASP A 138 11.35 -9.48 8.27
CA ASP A 138 11.11 -8.06 7.96
C ASP A 138 9.76 -7.64 8.56
N VAL A 139 9.80 -7.11 9.79
CA VAL A 139 8.62 -6.58 10.46
C VAL A 139 8.57 -5.07 10.27
N ARG A 140 7.45 -4.55 9.77
CA ARG A 140 7.21 -3.11 9.60
C ARG A 140 5.90 -2.73 10.26
N VAL A 141 5.96 -1.73 11.12
CA VAL A 141 4.79 -1.14 11.76
C VAL A 141 4.59 0.26 11.22
N LYS A 142 3.36 0.58 10.85
CA LYS A 142 2.95 1.92 10.47
C LYS A 142 1.79 2.36 11.32
N VAL A 143 1.86 3.57 11.82
CA VAL A 143 0.74 4.25 12.45
C VAL A 143 0.40 5.44 11.59
N GLY A 144 -0.86 5.60 11.26
CA GLY A 144 -1.30 6.65 10.38
C GLY A 144 -2.62 7.26 10.83
N TYR A 145 -2.88 8.43 10.27
CA TYR A 145 -4.12 9.15 10.47
C TYR A 145 -4.72 9.53 9.12
N GLU A 146 -5.93 9.06 8.86
CA GLU A 146 -6.70 9.46 7.67
C GLU A 146 -7.35 10.81 7.95
N VAL A 147 -6.89 11.83 7.22
CA VAL A 147 -7.23 13.23 7.50
C VAL A 147 -8.70 13.53 7.22
N PHE A 148 -9.25 13.02 6.13
CA PHE A 148 -10.64 13.30 5.71
C PHE A 148 -11.67 12.49 6.51
N GLU A 149 -11.36 11.24 6.81
CA GLU A 149 -12.21 10.37 7.64
C GLU A 149 -11.99 10.59 9.13
N LYS A 150 -10.97 11.38 9.51
CA LYS A 150 -10.55 11.64 10.90
C LYS A 150 -10.36 10.35 11.70
N THR A 151 -9.71 9.37 11.09
CA THR A 151 -9.61 8.04 11.67
C THR A 151 -8.15 7.60 11.73
N PRO A 152 -7.61 7.32 12.92
CA PRO A 152 -6.31 6.69 13.04
C PRO A 152 -6.38 5.21 12.67
N TYR A 153 -5.28 4.69 12.15
CA TYR A 153 -5.14 3.30 11.78
C TYR A 153 -3.72 2.80 12.05
N ILE A 154 -3.61 1.49 12.15
CA ILE A 154 -2.35 0.77 12.26
C ILE A 154 -2.22 -0.23 11.11
N GLN A 155 -1.01 -0.39 10.61
CA GLN A 155 -0.64 -1.42 9.66
C GLN A 155 0.58 -2.16 10.20
N ILE A 156 0.48 -3.47 10.27
CA ILE A 156 1.60 -4.35 10.62
C ILE A 156 1.88 -5.21 9.40
N ARG A 157 3.12 -5.23 8.95
CA ARG A 157 3.58 -6.10 7.89
C ARG A 157 4.68 -7.00 8.42
N GLU A 158 4.55 -8.29 8.17
CA GLU A 158 5.53 -9.32 8.46
C GLU A 158 5.68 -10.19 7.21
N ASN A 159 6.88 -10.18 6.61
CA ASN A 159 7.16 -10.88 5.35
C ASN A 159 6.08 -10.61 4.29
N ASN A 160 5.30 -11.62 3.94
CA ASN A 160 4.24 -11.56 2.93
C ASN A 160 2.88 -11.14 3.51
N TRP A 161 2.73 -11.08 4.84
CA TRP A 161 1.48 -10.73 5.49
C TRP A 161 1.41 -9.24 5.81
N THR A 162 0.25 -8.67 5.62
CA THR A 162 -0.05 -7.30 6.05
C THR A 162 -1.42 -7.26 6.68
N LEU A 163 -1.48 -6.85 7.96
CA LEU A 163 -2.71 -6.56 8.68
C LEU A 163 -2.90 -5.05 8.74
N ASN A 164 -4.09 -4.58 8.40
CA ASN A 164 -4.51 -3.20 8.61
C ASN A 164 -5.74 -3.20 9.52
N ALA A 165 -5.76 -2.29 10.47
CA ALA A 165 -6.91 -2.06 11.34
C ALA A 165 -7.08 -0.58 11.63
N ASP A 166 -8.32 -0.11 11.81
CA ASP A 166 -8.64 1.25 12.20
C ASP A 166 -9.51 1.30 13.46
N LEU A 167 -9.63 2.47 14.07
CA LEU A 167 -10.46 2.64 15.27
C LEU A 167 -11.97 2.57 15.01
N LYS A 168 -12.41 2.54 13.76
CA LYS A 168 -13.83 2.29 13.40
C LYS A 168 -14.16 0.81 13.32
N GLY A 169 -13.22 -0.08 13.70
CA GLY A 169 -13.40 -1.53 13.68
C GLY A 169 -13.27 -2.15 12.28
N ARG A 170 -12.86 -1.39 11.27
CA ARG A 170 -12.58 -1.94 9.93
C ARG A 170 -11.18 -2.56 9.96
N TRP A 171 -11.05 -3.76 9.41
CA TRP A 171 -9.77 -4.43 9.29
C TRP A 171 -9.68 -5.21 7.98
N ASN A 172 -8.48 -5.41 7.51
CA ASN A 172 -8.22 -6.28 6.38
C ASN A 172 -6.86 -6.94 6.51
N VAL A 173 -6.76 -8.10 5.91
CA VAL A 173 -5.52 -8.87 5.79
C VAL A 173 -5.16 -8.99 4.32
N ARG A 174 -3.89 -8.87 4.04
CA ARG A 174 -3.31 -9.05 2.71
C ARG A 174 -2.18 -10.06 2.79
N PHE A 175 -2.13 -10.96 1.83
CA PHE A 175 -1.04 -11.89 1.60
C PHE A 175 -0.44 -11.64 0.21
N ASP A 176 0.86 -11.35 0.15
CA ASP A 176 1.61 -11.16 -1.10
C ASP A 176 2.08 -12.53 -1.59
N LEU A 177 1.76 -12.87 -2.87
CA LEU A 177 2.07 -14.14 -3.52
C LEU A 177 3.43 -14.08 -4.21
#